data_58c3dc2d77a0b9c53c0bb57022bfa21d
#
_entry.id   58c3dc2d77a0b9c53c0bb57022bfa21d
#
_cell.length_a   1.000
_cell.length_b   1.000
_cell.length_c   1.000
_cell.angle_alpha   90.00
_cell.angle_beta   90.00
_cell.angle_gamma   90.00
#
_symmetry.space_group_name_H-M   'P 1'
#
loop_
_entity.id
_entity.type
_entity.pdbx_description
1 polymer ?
#
loop_
_entity_poly.entity_id
_entity_poly.type
_entity_poly.pdbx_seq_one_letter_code
_entity_poly.pdbx_strand_id
1 'polypeptide(L)'
;MSTLRNLRGKLRRLWRGLNKRCVRATPLWLLGGTPREKMPIVNVGTGDGQWQIPGNLVNQDWVAYSVGVGYDASFETELSRDFGCQTTSFDPTPAAVEYVRSLQPVKFHFVPWGIWTHDGHLDFYSQDMDNKENLSVVDSERGEFICRVECFQLKTAMERLKHSHVDLLKIDIEGGWMPVIENLVSTGIKPRVFCVEFDSPTSVFRVRRAVRLLSQLGMHLVYRSKENYLFVDHAIWESHA
;
A
#
# COMPACT_ATOMS: atom_id res chain seq x y z
N MET A 1 -26.80 27.15 -8.76
CA MET A 1 -26.32 25.93 -8.09
C MET A 1 -24.92 25.47 -8.54
N SER A 2 -24.47 25.79 -9.76
CA SER A 2 -23.13 25.39 -10.30
C SER A 2 -21.94 26.08 -9.59
N THR A 3 -22.06 27.36 -9.24
CA THR A 3 -20.98 28.17 -8.65
C THR A 3 -20.57 27.69 -7.23
N LEU A 4 -21.53 27.28 -6.41
CA LEU A 4 -21.29 26.75 -5.05
C LEU A 4 -20.65 25.37 -5.10
N ARG A 5 -20.98 24.54 -6.09
CA ARG A 5 -20.33 23.24 -6.34
C ARG A 5 -18.86 23.42 -6.73
N ASN A 6 -18.57 24.36 -7.62
CA ASN A 6 -17.22 24.70 -8.06
C ASN A 6 -16.36 25.24 -6.91
N LEU A 7 -16.93 26.10 -6.05
CA LEU A 7 -16.23 26.68 -4.91
C LEU A 7 -15.86 25.60 -3.87
N ARG A 8 -16.81 24.70 -3.56
CA ARG A 8 -16.56 23.55 -2.67
C ARG A 8 -15.49 22.61 -3.22
N GLY A 9 -15.46 22.38 -4.53
CA GLY A 9 -14.42 21.55 -5.18
C GLY A 9 -13.03 22.19 -5.11
N LYS A 10 -12.93 23.52 -5.31
CA LYS A 10 -11.66 24.25 -5.16
C LYS A 10 -11.16 24.27 -3.72
N LEU A 11 -12.03 24.51 -2.75
CA LEU A 11 -11.68 24.49 -1.33
C LEU A 11 -11.19 23.11 -0.87
N ARG A 12 -11.81 22.03 -1.35
CA ARG A 12 -11.35 20.66 -1.06
C ARG A 12 -9.99 20.36 -1.65
N ARG A 13 -9.72 20.76 -2.89
CA ARG A 13 -8.40 20.58 -3.52
C ARG A 13 -7.32 21.34 -2.75
N LEU A 14 -7.60 22.57 -2.35
CA LEU A 14 -6.69 23.36 -1.51
C LEU A 14 -6.45 22.69 -0.15
N TRP A 15 -7.51 22.20 0.51
CA TRP A 15 -7.40 21.55 1.81
C TRP A 15 -6.63 20.21 1.71
N ARG A 16 -6.90 19.41 0.68
CA ARG A 16 -6.12 18.17 0.40
C ARG A 16 -4.65 18.49 0.16
N GLY A 17 -4.35 19.51 -0.63
CA GLY A 17 -2.97 19.95 -0.90
C GLY A 17 -2.26 20.47 0.36
N LEU A 18 -2.94 21.21 1.22
CA LEU A 18 -2.38 21.67 2.50
C LEU A 18 -2.11 20.50 3.44
N ASN A 19 -3.05 19.55 3.60
CA ASN A 19 -2.85 18.37 4.44
C ASN A 19 -1.69 17.51 3.94
N LYS A 20 -1.60 17.26 2.63
CA LYS A 20 -0.49 16.51 2.02
C LYS A 20 0.85 17.20 2.31
N ARG A 21 0.94 18.52 2.18
CA ARG A 21 2.13 19.30 2.53
C ARG A 21 2.46 19.22 4.01
N CYS A 22 1.47 19.33 4.90
CA CYS A 22 1.66 19.19 6.33
C CYS A 22 2.20 17.80 6.72
N VAL A 23 1.65 16.73 6.15
CA VAL A 23 2.13 15.36 6.38
C VAL A 23 3.57 15.21 5.90
N ARG A 24 3.88 15.66 4.69
CA ARG A 24 5.24 15.60 4.12
C ARG A 24 6.25 16.41 4.91
N ALA A 25 5.85 17.56 5.44
CA ALA A 25 6.71 18.44 6.24
C ALA A 25 6.89 17.96 7.67
N THR A 26 6.06 17.05 8.18
CA THR A 26 6.15 16.55 9.55
C THR A 26 7.38 15.65 9.68
N PRO A 27 8.34 15.94 10.59
CA PRO A 27 9.48 15.06 10.80
C PRO A 27 9.07 13.64 11.19
N LEU A 28 9.89 12.65 10.79
CA LEU A 28 9.60 11.25 11.02
C LEU A 28 9.37 10.91 12.51
N TRP A 29 10.17 11.49 13.39
CA TRP A 29 10.07 11.29 14.84
C TRP A 29 8.74 11.82 15.43
N LEU A 30 8.18 12.89 14.86
CA LEU A 30 6.84 13.38 15.26
C LEU A 30 5.72 12.43 14.82
N LEU A 31 5.96 11.62 13.80
CA LEU A 31 5.04 10.56 13.38
C LEU A 31 5.21 9.29 14.22
N GLY A 32 6.22 9.21 15.07
CA GLY A 32 6.56 8.02 15.86
C GLY A 32 7.61 7.13 15.20
N GLY A 33 8.30 7.64 14.18
CA GLY A 33 9.35 6.91 13.48
C GLY A 33 10.71 7.05 14.14
N THR A 34 11.50 5.98 14.08
CA THR A 34 12.87 5.88 14.60
C THR A 34 13.78 5.27 13.54
N PRO A 35 14.42 6.12 12.70
CA PRO A 35 15.36 5.65 11.69
C PRO A 35 16.52 4.85 12.29
N ARG A 36 17.07 3.93 11.52
CA ARG A 36 18.28 3.18 11.85
C ARG A 36 19.36 3.46 10.80
N GLU A 37 20.47 4.08 11.21
CA GLU A 37 21.55 4.43 10.29
C GLU A 37 22.24 3.20 9.67
N LYS A 38 22.28 2.10 10.41
CA LYS A 38 22.89 0.85 9.96
C LYS A 38 22.02 -0.01 9.05
N MET A 39 20.78 0.41 8.76
CA MET A 39 19.88 -0.29 7.88
C MET A 39 19.95 0.29 6.47
N PRO A 40 20.63 -0.37 5.51
CA PRO A 40 20.73 0.14 4.15
C PRO A 40 19.38 0.07 3.44
N ILE A 41 18.84 1.21 3.09
CA ILE A 41 17.59 1.33 2.34
C ILE A 41 17.93 1.46 0.86
N VAL A 42 17.35 0.61 0.04
CA VAL A 42 17.49 0.62 -1.42
C VAL A 42 16.15 0.93 -2.10
N ASN A 43 16.23 1.52 -3.28
CA ASN A 43 15.08 1.71 -4.15
C ASN A 43 14.87 0.43 -4.98
N VAL A 44 13.63 0.01 -5.11
CA VAL A 44 13.18 -1.11 -5.95
C VAL A 44 12.02 -0.63 -6.80
N GLY A 45 12.04 -0.96 -8.08
CA GLY A 45 11.12 -0.43 -9.07
C GLY A 45 11.54 0.96 -9.58
N THR A 46 10.76 1.50 -10.49
CA THR A 46 11.00 2.79 -11.17
C THR A 46 9.72 3.61 -11.20
N GLY A 47 9.82 4.90 -11.50
CA GLY A 47 8.65 5.75 -11.67
C GLY A 47 7.71 5.79 -10.45
N ASP A 48 6.44 5.57 -10.70
CA ASP A 48 5.41 5.53 -9.66
C ASP A 48 5.39 4.19 -8.92
N GLY A 49 5.93 3.12 -9.55
CA GLY A 49 6.15 1.82 -8.92
C GLY A 49 7.37 1.73 -8.01
N GLN A 50 8.12 2.84 -7.78
CA GLN A 50 9.33 2.79 -6.96
C GLN A 50 9.03 2.79 -5.46
N TRP A 51 9.58 1.80 -4.76
CA TRP A 51 9.48 1.66 -3.31
C TRP A 51 10.85 1.51 -2.64
N GLN A 52 10.90 1.75 -1.34
CA GLN A 52 12.09 1.64 -0.53
C GLN A 52 11.98 0.43 0.40
N ILE A 53 13.03 -0.42 0.41
CA ILE A 53 13.11 -1.61 1.26
C ILE A 53 14.49 -1.74 1.90
N PRO A 54 14.63 -2.48 3.01
CA PRO A 54 15.96 -2.80 3.58
C PRO A 54 16.61 -3.90 2.73
N GLY A 55 17.44 -3.48 1.76
CA GLY A 55 17.96 -4.35 0.70
C GLY A 55 18.85 -5.52 1.16
N ASN A 56 19.49 -5.38 2.32
CA ASN A 56 20.33 -6.44 2.89
C ASN A 56 19.54 -7.57 3.59
N LEU A 57 18.23 -7.42 3.78
CA LEU A 57 17.38 -8.39 4.46
C LEU A 57 16.61 -9.27 3.49
N VAL A 58 16.16 -8.66 2.39
CA VAL A 58 15.32 -9.31 1.39
C VAL A 58 16.13 -10.35 0.62
N ASN A 59 15.60 -11.55 0.47
CA ASN A 59 16.28 -12.65 -0.22
C ASN A 59 15.28 -13.62 -0.86
N GLN A 60 15.78 -14.61 -1.57
CA GLN A 60 15.00 -15.55 -2.37
C GLN A 60 14.03 -16.44 -1.58
N ASP A 61 14.22 -16.58 -0.27
CA ASP A 61 13.37 -17.43 0.58
C ASP A 61 12.13 -16.66 1.08
N TRP A 62 12.05 -15.36 0.78
CA TRP A 62 10.96 -14.50 1.24
C TRP A 62 9.71 -14.65 0.40
N VAL A 63 8.57 -14.73 1.10
CA VAL A 63 7.24 -14.56 0.52
C VAL A 63 6.88 -13.08 0.54
N ALA A 64 6.78 -12.49 -0.64
CA ALA A 64 6.45 -11.08 -0.81
C ALA A 64 5.05 -10.90 -1.41
N TYR A 65 4.23 -10.07 -0.78
CA TYR A 65 2.92 -9.67 -1.27
C TYR A 65 2.90 -8.18 -1.62
N SER A 66 2.41 -7.86 -2.80
CA SER A 66 2.18 -6.49 -3.25
C SER A 66 0.71 -6.29 -3.56
N VAL A 67 0.05 -5.37 -2.87
CA VAL A 67 -1.36 -5.02 -3.05
C VAL A 67 -1.45 -3.66 -3.72
N GLY A 68 -2.08 -3.61 -4.89
CA GLY A 68 -2.13 -2.45 -5.77
C GLY A 68 -0.94 -2.43 -6.75
N VAL A 69 -1.17 -2.84 -7.99
CA VAL A 69 -0.19 -2.81 -9.08
C VAL A 69 -0.41 -1.57 -9.95
N GLY A 70 -1.68 -1.22 -10.17
CA GLY A 70 -2.03 -0.14 -11.08
C GLY A 70 -1.48 -0.36 -12.49
N TYR A 71 -0.69 0.60 -12.96
CA TYR A 71 -0.07 0.62 -14.29
C TYR A 71 1.47 0.53 -14.25
N ASP A 72 2.06 0.20 -13.10
CA ASP A 72 3.51 0.09 -12.95
C ASP A 72 3.89 -1.10 -12.04
N ALA A 73 4.24 -2.23 -12.66
CA ALA A 73 4.68 -3.46 -11.99
C ALA A 73 6.23 -3.54 -11.89
N SER A 74 6.92 -2.41 -11.94
CA SER A 74 8.39 -2.40 -11.87
C SER A 74 8.90 -2.91 -10.52
N PHE A 75 8.22 -2.59 -9.41
CA PHE A 75 8.55 -3.08 -8.08
C PHE A 75 8.47 -4.61 -8.00
N GLU A 76 7.36 -5.20 -8.41
CA GLU A 76 7.13 -6.64 -8.36
C GLU A 76 8.12 -7.40 -9.26
N THR A 77 8.38 -6.81 -10.44
CA THR A 77 9.31 -7.37 -11.43
C THR A 77 10.74 -7.38 -10.90
N GLU A 78 11.20 -6.26 -10.35
CA GLU A 78 12.55 -6.10 -9.82
C GLU A 78 12.73 -6.94 -8.53
N LEU A 79 11.73 -6.95 -7.64
CA LEU A 79 11.74 -7.77 -6.44
C LEU A 79 11.91 -9.26 -6.76
N SER A 80 11.20 -9.77 -7.75
CA SER A 80 11.33 -11.16 -8.19
C SER A 80 12.62 -11.44 -8.96
N ARG A 81 13.07 -10.49 -9.80
CA ARG A 81 14.24 -10.67 -10.66
C ARG A 81 15.55 -10.57 -9.88
N ASP A 82 15.68 -9.54 -9.05
CA ASP A 82 16.96 -9.14 -8.46
C ASP A 82 17.14 -9.69 -7.04
N PHE A 83 16.04 -9.87 -6.30
CA PHE A 83 16.06 -10.46 -4.96
C PHE A 83 15.62 -11.93 -4.94
N GLY A 84 15.00 -12.41 -6.02
CA GLY A 84 14.55 -13.80 -6.14
C GLY A 84 13.33 -14.16 -5.30
N CYS A 85 12.66 -13.18 -4.69
CA CYS A 85 11.50 -13.39 -3.83
C CYS A 85 10.35 -14.11 -4.54
N GLN A 86 9.61 -14.94 -3.81
CA GLN A 86 8.31 -15.44 -4.25
C GLN A 86 7.28 -14.31 -4.16
N THR A 87 7.17 -13.52 -5.22
CA THR A 87 6.32 -12.34 -5.24
C THR A 87 4.93 -12.68 -5.77
N THR A 88 3.90 -12.41 -4.97
CA THR A 88 2.50 -12.43 -5.39
C THR A 88 1.92 -11.02 -5.36
N SER A 89 1.30 -10.63 -6.43
CA SER A 89 0.73 -9.31 -6.62
C SER A 89 -0.78 -9.38 -6.74
N PHE A 90 -1.49 -8.44 -6.09
CA PHE A 90 -2.94 -8.38 -6.03
C PHE A 90 -3.43 -7.05 -6.57
N ASP A 91 -4.27 -7.10 -7.58
CA ASP A 91 -5.03 -5.95 -8.06
C ASP A 91 -6.28 -6.44 -8.81
N PRO A 92 -7.49 -6.14 -8.33
CA PRO A 92 -8.72 -6.64 -8.94
C PRO A 92 -9.24 -5.74 -10.06
N THR A 93 -8.62 -4.58 -10.29
CA THR A 93 -9.14 -3.61 -11.27
C THR A 93 -8.97 -4.11 -12.69
N PRO A 94 -9.98 -3.94 -13.57
CA PRO A 94 -9.87 -4.39 -14.96
C PRO A 94 -8.65 -3.84 -15.69
N ALA A 95 -8.28 -2.60 -15.38
CA ALA A 95 -7.15 -1.92 -15.98
C ALA A 95 -5.81 -2.56 -15.58
N ALA A 96 -5.59 -2.87 -14.31
CA ALA A 96 -4.39 -3.56 -13.84
C ALA A 96 -4.31 -4.99 -14.41
N VAL A 97 -5.44 -5.70 -14.50
CA VAL A 97 -5.51 -7.04 -15.11
C VAL A 97 -5.07 -6.99 -16.57
N GLU A 98 -5.55 -6.02 -17.34
CA GLU A 98 -5.17 -5.83 -18.74
C GLU A 98 -3.69 -5.43 -18.87
N TYR A 99 -3.24 -4.49 -18.03
CA TYR A 99 -1.85 -4.05 -17.99
C TYR A 99 -0.89 -5.22 -17.73
N VAL A 100 -1.11 -6.01 -16.67
CA VAL A 100 -0.25 -7.15 -16.34
C VAL A 100 -0.27 -8.21 -17.44
N ARG A 101 -1.41 -8.46 -18.08
CA ARG A 101 -1.49 -9.34 -19.26
C ARG A 101 -0.63 -8.86 -20.40
N SER A 102 -0.49 -7.55 -20.60
CA SER A 102 0.34 -6.97 -21.66
C SER A 102 1.84 -7.13 -21.42
N LEU A 103 2.28 -7.32 -20.16
CA LEU A 103 3.69 -7.43 -19.77
C LEU A 103 4.32 -8.80 -20.06
N GLN A 104 3.58 -9.76 -20.59
CA GLN A 104 4.06 -11.15 -20.74
C GLN A 104 5.43 -11.27 -21.42
N PRO A 105 6.36 -12.07 -20.86
CA PRO A 105 6.23 -12.87 -19.64
C PRO A 105 6.48 -12.06 -18.36
N VAL A 106 5.65 -12.26 -17.33
CA VAL A 106 5.88 -11.70 -15.98
C VAL A 106 6.64 -12.70 -15.10
N LYS A 107 7.43 -12.19 -14.16
CA LYS A 107 8.23 -13.01 -13.22
C LYS A 107 7.63 -13.14 -11.83
N PHE A 108 6.47 -12.52 -11.60
CA PHE A 108 5.71 -12.60 -10.36
C PHE A 108 4.35 -13.27 -10.59
N HIS A 109 3.75 -13.77 -9.52
CA HIS A 109 2.40 -14.34 -9.56
C HIS A 109 1.37 -13.22 -9.43
N PHE A 110 0.53 -13.03 -10.43
CA PHE A 110 -0.55 -12.03 -10.38
C PHE A 110 -1.88 -12.69 -10.07
N VAL A 111 -2.61 -12.11 -9.11
CA VAL A 111 -3.92 -12.58 -8.66
C VAL A 111 -4.91 -11.42 -8.69
N PRO A 112 -6.01 -11.52 -9.46
CA PRO A 112 -6.97 -10.43 -9.62
C PRO A 112 -7.95 -10.36 -8.44
N TRP A 113 -7.43 -10.30 -7.19
CA TRP A 113 -8.21 -10.16 -5.97
C TRP A 113 -7.95 -8.82 -5.30
N GLY A 114 -9.00 -8.25 -4.74
CA GLY A 114 -8.86 -7.16 -3.76
C GLY A 114 -8.43 -7.70 -2.40
N ILE A 115 -7.53 -7.02 -1.72
CA ILE A 115 -7.24 -7.28 -0.31
C ILE A 115 -8.01 -6.28 0.54
N TRP A 116 -8.88 -6.79 1.41
CA TRP A 116 -9.80 -5.96 2.20
C TRP A 116 -10.02 -6.51 3.60
N THR A 117 -11.01 -5.98 4.32
CA THR A 117 -11.34 -6.34 5.71
C THR A 117 -12.29 -7.53 5.84
N HIS A 118 -12.84 -8.00 4.75
CA HIS A 118 -13.76 -9.15 4.69
C HIS A 118 -13.63 -9.88 3.36
N ASP A 119 -14.08 -11.11 3.34
CA ASP A 119 -14.21 -11.90 2.11
C ASP A 119 -15.55 -11.59 1.42
N GLY A 120 -15.53 -11.52 0.10
CA GLY A 120 -16.72 -11.25 -0.70
C GLY A 120 -16.46 -10.35 -1.90
N HIS A 121 -17.17 -9.24 -1.98
CA HIS A 121 -17.06 -8.31 -3.10
C HIS A 121 -16.84 -6.89 -2.63
N LEU A 122 -16.14 -6.11 -3.45
CA LEU A 122 -15.95 -4.68 -3.32
C LEU A 122 -16.52 -3.98 -4.55
N ASP A 123 -17.18 -2.85 -4.32
CA ASP A 123 -17.63 -1.95 -5.36
C ASP A 123 -16.64 -0.79 -5.49
N PHE A 124 -16.09 -0.61 -6.68
CA PHE A 124 -15.19 0.48 -6.99
C PHE A 124 -15.92 1.63 -7.66
N TYR A 125 -15.56 2.85 -7.27
CA TYR A 125 -16.14 4.08 -7.73
C TYR A 125 -15.06 5.03 -8.25
N SER A 126 -15.34 5.82 -9.28
CA SER A 126 -14.47 6.91 -9.74
C SER A 126 -15.18 8.26 -9.58
N GLN A 127 -14.44 9.26 -9.13
CA GLN A 127 -14.91 10.66 -9.08
C GLN A 127 -14.61 11.42 -10.37
N ASP A 128 -13.75 10.89 -11.21
CA ASP A 128 -13.32 11.50 -12.47
C ASP A 128 -13.55 10.51 -13.61
N MET A 129 -14.56 10.83 -14.44
CA MET A 129 -14.93 10.00 -15.58
C MET A 129 -13.88 9.99 -16.70
N ASP A 130 -13.06 11.04 -16.75
CA ASP A 130 -12.00 11.18 -17.75
C ASP A 130 -10.72 10.47 -17.31
N ASN A 131 -10.57 10.20 -15.99
CA ASN A 131 -9.43 9.49 -15.41
C ASN A 131 -9.91 8.31 -14.53
N LYS A 132 -10.09 7.15 -15.18
CA LYS A 132 -10.50 5.90 -14.52
C LYS A 132 -9.35 5.18 -13.80
N GLU A 133 -8.21 5.81 -13.65
CA GLU A 133 -7.02 5.21 -13.02
C GLU A 133 -7.12 5.19 -11.50
N ASN A 134 -7.76 6.21 -10.90
CA ASN A 134 -7.91 6.32 -9.46
C ASN A 134 -9.26 5.78 -9.00
N LEU A 135 -9.37 4.46 -8.91
CA LEU A 135 -10.54 3.78 -8.38
C LEU A 135 -10.44 3.66 -6.85
N SER A 136 -11.52 4.03 -6.15
CA SER A 136 -11.57 3.97 -4.69
C SER A 136 -12.82 3.25 -4.20
N VAL A 137 -12.66 2.44 -3.16
CA VAL A 137 -13.77 1.80 -2.43
C VAL A 137 -14.47 2.79 -1.50
N VAL A 138 -13.77 3.86 -1.10
CA VAL A 138 -14.20 4.80 -0.03
C VAL A 138 -15.11 5.92 -0.57
N ASP A 139 -15.18 6.12 -1.88
CA ASP A 139 -15.90 7.25 -2.48
C ASP A 139 -17.32 6.91 -2.98
N SER A 140 -17.96 5.87 -2.41
CA SER A 140 -19.30 5.39 -2.79
C SER A 140 -20.42 6.45 -2.79
N GLU A 141 -20.33 7.47 -1.94
CA GLU A 141 -21.34 8.52 -1.86
C GLU A 141 -21.27 9.57 -3.00
N ARG A 142 -20.21 9.58 -3.81
CA ARG A 142 -19.90 10.69 -4.75
C ARG A 142 -19.33 10.27 -6.07
N GLY A 143 -18.95 9.01 -6.21
CA GLY A 143 -18.38 8.45 -7.43
C GLY A 143 -19.42 7.72 -8.27
N GLU A 144 -19.14 7.59 -9.57
CA GLU A 144 -19.86 6.67 -10.41
C GLU A 144 -19.35 5.24 -10.19
N PHE A 145 -20.25 4.29 -10.07
CA PHE A 145 -19.92 2.88 -9.98
C PHE A 145 -19.19 2.43 -11.25
N ILE A 146 -18.03 1.80 -11.07
CA ILE A 146 -17.21 1.32 -12.18
C ILE A 146 -17.27 -0.20 -12.29
N CYS A 147 -16.95 -0.91 -11.21
CA CYS A 147 -16.96 -2.38 -11.24
C CYS A 147 -17.13 -2.97 -9.84
N ARG A 148 -17.59 -4.22 -9.82
CA ARG A 148 -17.61 -5.08 -8.64
C ARG A 148 -16.55 -6.15 -8.80
N VAL A 149 -15.71 -6.32 -7.79
CA VAL A 149 -14.58 -7.24 -7.80
C VAL A 149 -14.60 -8.17 -6.61
N GLU A 150 -13.99 -9.35 -6.75
CA GLU A 150 -13.80 -10.27 -5.64
C GLU A 150 -12.70 -9.75 -4.69
N CYS A 151 -12.92 -9.88 -3.38
CA CYS A 151 -11.95 -9.47 -2.38
C CYS A 151 -11.86 -10.48 -1.24
N PHE A 152 -10.69 -10.48 -0.58
CA PHE A 152 -10.41 -11.35 0.55
C PHE A 152 -9.66 -10.60 1.64
N GLN A 153 -9.82 -11.07 2.87
CA GLN A 153 -8.88 -10.73 3.92
C GLN A 153 -7.49 -11.26 3.57
N LEU A 154 -6.45 -10.59 4.04
CA LEU A 154 -5.08 -11.07 3.81
C LEU A 154 -4.89 -12.50 4.33
N LYS A 155 -5.49 -12.84 5.47
CA LYS A 155 -5.49 -14.20 6.02
C LYS A 155 -6.04 -15.23 5.05
N THR A 156 -7.22 -14.97 4.49
CA THR A 156 -7.86 -15.86 3.51
C THR A 156 -7.03 -15.98 2.23
N ALA A 157 -6.44 -14.88 1.76
CA ALA A 157 -5.54 -14.90 0.61
C ALA A 157 -4.30 -15.78 0.87
N MET A 158 -3.67 -15.66 2.04
CA MET A 158 -2.55 -16.52 2.47
C MET A 158 -2.97 -18.00 2.50
N GLU A 159 -4.11 -18.33 3.09
CA GLU A 159 -4.63 -19.70 3.18
C GLU A 159 -4.88 -20.31 1.78
N ARG A 160 -5.50 -19.55 0.87
CA ARG A 160 -5.74 -19.97 -0.52
C ARG A 160 -4.46 -20.21 -1.31
N LEU A 161 -3.44 -19.39 -1.07
CA LEU A 161 -2.12 -19.49 -1.70
C LEU A 161 -1.19 -20.47 -0.98
N LYS A 162 -1.63 -21.06 0.14
CA LYS A 162 -0.89 -21.99 0.98
C LYS A 162 0.41 -21.40 1.56
N HIS A 163 0.37 -20.12 1.88
CA HIS A 163 1.46 -19.42 2.57
C HIS A 163 1.14 -19.31 4.06
N SER A 164 2.06 -19.71 4.90
CA SER A 164 1.93 -19.64 6.36
C SER A 164 2.32 -18.28 6.95
N HIS A 165 3.07 -17.50 6.19
CA HIS A 165 3.56 -16.17 6.57
C HIS A 165 3.76 -15.30 5.33
N VAL A 166 3.96 -14.01 5.56
CA VAL A 166 4.39 -13.03 4.55
C VAL A 166 5.58 -12.28 5.15
N ASP A 167 6.71 -12.25 4.45
CA ASP A 167 7.91 -11.54 4.90
C ASP A 167 7.87 -10.07 4.51
N LEU A 168 7.47 -9.78 3.26
CA LEU A 168 7.31 -8.41 2.78
C LEU A 168 5.87 -8.20 2.33
N LEU A 169 5.23 -7.16 2.86
CA LEU A 169 3.90 -6.70 2.43
C LEU A 169 3.99 -5.26 1.95
N LYS A 170 3.60 -5.00 0.70
CA LYS A 170 3.35 -3.65 0.18
C LYS A 170 1.84 -3.43 0.08
N ILE A 171 1.37 -2.25 0.50
CA ILE A 171 -0.02 -1.82 0.31
C ILE A 171 -0.04 -0.42 -0.30
N ASP A 172 -0.65 -0.36 -1.47
CA ASP A 172 -0.84 0.83 -2.27
C ASP A 172 -2.27 0.79 -2.86
N ILE A 173 -3.23 1.17 -2.04
CA ILE A 173 -4.67 1.12 -2.36
C ILE A 173 -5.32 2.44 -1.99
N GLU A 174 -5.74 3.17 -2.96
CA GLU A 174 -6.29 4.51 -2.89
C GLU A 174 -7.33 4.70 -1.76
N GLY A 175 -6.92 5.38 -0.67
CA GLY A 175 -7.76 5.68 0.52
C GLY A 175 -8.10 4.49 1.41
N GLY A 176 -7.83 3.26 0.98
CA GLY A 176 -8.22 2.02 1.66
C GLY A 176 -7.27 1.50 2.74
N TRP A 177 -6.11 2.11 2.91
CA TRP A 177 -5.04 1.59 3.76
C TRP A 177 -5.39 1.49 5.26
N MET A 178 -6.20 2.40 5.81
CA MET A 178 -6.50 2.38 7.25
C MET A 178 -7.34 1.16 7.67
N PRO A 179 -8.47 0.81 7.03
CA PRO A 179 -9.20 -0.43 7.34
C PRO A 179 -8.34 -1.69 7.20
N VAL A 180 -7.46 -1.75 6.19
CA VAL A 180 -6.56 -2.90 6.01
C VAL A 180 -5.53 -2.99 7.14
N ILE A 181 -4.95 -1.86 7.60
CA ILE A 181 -4.06 -1.86 8.77
C ILE A 181 -4.81 -2.31 10.04
N GLU A 182 -6.04 -1.85 10.26
CA GLU A 182 -6.86 -2.29 11.39
C GLU A 182 -7.13 -3.81 11.32
N ASN A 183 -7.35 -4.34 10.13
CA ASN A 183 -7.52 -5.79 9.92
C ASN A 183 -6.21 -6.56 10.18
N LEU A 184 -5.05 -6.07 9.73
CA LEU A 184 -3.74 -6.67 10.05
C LEU A 184 -3.54 -6.77 11.57
N VAL A 185 -3.81 -5.70 12.31
CA VAL A 185 -3.67 -5.67 13.77
C VAL A 185 -4.63 -6.64 14.43
N SER A 186 -5.89 -6.68 14.00
CA SER A 186 -6.92 -7.56 14.59
C SER A 186 -6.65 -9.05 14.33
N THR A 187 -6.06 -9.39 13.19
CA THR A 187 -5.69 -10.77 12.81
C THR A 187 -4.32 -11.19 13.31
N GLY A 188 -3.50 -10.26 13.81
CA GLY A 188 -2.15 -10.51 14.26
C GLY A 188 -1.16 -10.86 13.14
N ILE A 189 -1.52 -10.61 11.87
CA ILE A 189 -0.62 -10.84 10.74
C ILE A 189 0.43 -9.75 10.74
N LYS A 190 1.68 -10.16 10.98
CA LYS A 190 2.82 -9.26 11.05
C LYS A 190 3.89 -9.65 10.01
N PRO A 191 4.05 -8.87 8.94
CA PRO A 191 5.18 -9.07 8.02
C PRO A 191 6.49 -8.64 8.70
N ARG A 192 7.62 -9.09 8.17
CA ARG A 192 8.94 -8.63 8.60
C ARG A 192 9.22 -7.21 8.10
N VAL A 193 8.78 -6.92 6.88
CA VAL A 193 8.86 -5.60 6.24
C VAL A 193 7.49 -5.21 5.72
N PHE A 194 7.05 -4.00 6.05
CA PHE A 194 5.77 -3.47 5.60
C PHE A 194 5.94 -2.11 4.94
N CYS A 195 5.57 -2.03 3.68
CA CYS A 195 5.55 -0.82 2.86
C CYS A 195 4.10 -0.38 2.67
N VAL A 196 3.79 0.87 2.94
CA VAL A 196 2.43 1.39 2.77
C VAL A 196 2.43 2.81 2.25
N GLU A 197 1.57 3.10 1.28
CA GLU A 197 1.28 4.46 0.87
C GLU A 197 0.16 5.06 1.73
N PHE A 198 0.45 6.20 2.38
CA PHE A 198 -0.57 7.00 3.06
C PHE A 198 -1.03 8.13 2.14
N ASP A 199 -1.77 7.76 1.12
CA ASP A 199 -2.32 8.65 0.13
C ASP A 199 -3.40 9.60 0.64
N SER A 200 -3.80 10.51 -0.19
CA SER A 200 -4.86 11.48 0.12
C SER A 200 -6.27 10.86 -0.04
N PRO A 201 -7.25 11.20 0.84
CA PRO A 201 -7.14 12.24 1.87
C PRO A 201 -6.55 11.73 3.18
N THR A 202 -5.40 12.27 3.58
CA THR A 202 -4.77 11.92 4.86
C THR A 202 -4.45 13.17 5.68
N SER A 203 -4.20 12.97 6.97
CA SER A 203 -3.74 13.99 7.91
C SER A 203 -2.68 13.42 8.83
N VAL A 204 -1.90 14.29 9.46
CA VAL A 204 -0.89 13.88 10.47
C VAL A 204 -1.51 12.99 11.55
N PHE A 205 -2.74 13.29 11.98
CA PHE A 205 -3.43 12.49 13.00
C PHE A 205 -3.77 11.07 12.51
N ARG A 206 -4.22 10.93 11.26
CA ARG A 206 -4.50 9.60 10.66
C ARG A 206 -3.23 8.80 10.53
N VAL A 207 -2.14 9.41 10.02
CA VAL A 207 -0.84 8.75 9.91
C VAL A 207 -0.34 8.31 11.30
N ARG A 208 -0.38 9.19 12.30
CA ARG A 208 0.01 8.83 13.68
C ARG A 208 -0.83 7.71 14.27
N ARG A 209 -2.13 7.66 13.95
CA ARG A 209 -2.99 6.54 14.35
C ARG A 209 -2.52 5.23 13.72
N ALA A 210 -2.25 5.22 12.42
CA ALA A 210 -1.73 4.04 11.72
C ALA A 210 -0.38 3.59 12.30
N VAL A 211 0.57 4.51 12.50
CA VAL A 211 1.86 4.20 13.12
C VAL A 211 1.68 3.60 14.51
N ARG A 212 0.77 4.13 15.33
CA ARG A 212 0.48 3.58 16.68
C ARG A 212 -0.08 2.16 16.60
N LEU A 213 -1.02 1.91 15.67
CA LEU A 213 -1.59 0.58 15.46
C LEU A 213 -0.52 -0.42 15.02
N LEU A 214 0.33 -0.05 14.07
CA LEU A 214 1.44 -0.88 13.63
C LEU A 214 2.48 -1.10 14.74
N SER A 215 2.74 -0.10 15.58
CA SER A 215 3.62 -0.26 16.74
C SER A 215 3.05 -1.25 17.77
N GLN A 216 1.72 -1.33 17.95
CA GLN A 216 1.10 -2.35 18.78
C GLN A 216 1.29 -3.76 18.22
N LEU A 217 1.40 -3.89 16.89
CA LEU A 217 1.74 -5.14 16.23
C LEU A 217 3.25 -5.45 16.29
N GLY A 218 4.06 -4.56 16.87
CA GLY A 218 5.52 -4.70 16.95
C GLY A 218 6.26 -4.25 15.68
N MET A 219 5.66 -3.35 14.90
CA MET A 219 6.29 -2.75 13.72
C MET A 219 6.84 -1.37 14.03
N HIS A 220 8.05 -1.05 13.56
CA HIS A 220 8.69 0.24 13.72
C HIS A 220 8.77 0.99 12.40
N LEU A 221 8.31 2.24 12.38
CA LEU A 221 8.47 3.15 11.25
C LEU A 221 9.95 3.59 11.16
N VAL A 222 10.65 3.19 10.09
CA VAL A 222 12.10 3.43 9.94
C VAL A 222 12.43 4.41 8.81
N TYR A 223 11.60 4.51 7.80
CA TYR A 223 11.86 5.35 6.64
C TYR A 223 10.57 5.90 6.02
N ARG A 224 10.70 7.03 5.33
CA ARG A 224 9.63 7.63 4.52
C ARG A 224 10.20 8.32 3.29
N SER A 225 9.55 8.10 2.15
CA SER A 225 9.76 8.86 0.92
C SER A 225 8.41 9.33 0.41
N LYS A 226 8.15 10.63 0.41
CA LYS A 226 6.86 11.23 0.05
C LYS A 226 5.71 10.63 0.89
N GLU A 227 4.78 9.90 0.25
CA GLU A 227 3.65 9.19 0.85
C GLU A 227 3.96 7.73 1.18
N ASN A 228 5.11 7.20 0.75
CA ASN A 228 5.55 5.83 1.00
C ASN A 228 6.24 5.70 2.35
N TYR A 229 5.77 4.82 3.19
CA TYR A 229 6.27 4.58 4.54
C TYR A 229 6.77 3.15 4.65
N LEU A 230 7.94 2.99 5.27
CA LEU A 230 8.58 1.71 5.50
C LEU A 230 8.59 1.39 6.98
N PHE A 231 8.04 0.24 7.32
CA PHE A 231 8.07 -0.33 8.66
C PHE A 231 8.84 -1.65 8.65
N VAL A 232 9.51 -1.93 9.75
CA VAL A 232 10.16 -3.22 10.00
C VAL A 232 9.71 -3.81 11.33
N ASP A 233 9.79 -5.11 11.46
CA ASP A 233 9.46 -5.76 12.70
C ASP A 233 10.51 -5.44 13.81
N HIS A 234 10.11 -5.59 15.07
CA HIS A 234 10.93 -5.21 16.24
C HIS A 234 12.29 -5.93 16.26
N ALA A 235 12.34 -7.22 15.93
CA ALA A 235 13.58 -7.98 15.94
C ALA A 235 14.59 -7.45 14.89
N ILE A 236 14.09 -7.09 13.71
CA ILE A 236 14.91 -6.46 12.67
C ILE A 236 15.37 -5.09 13.13
N TRP A 237 14.47 -4.30 13.70
CA TRP A 237 14.77 -2.94 14.18
C TRP A 237 15.85 -2.98 15.27
N GLU A 238 15.79 -3.91 16.22
CA GLU A 238 16.80 -4.07 17.28
C GLU A 238 18.15 -4.54 16.75
N SER A 239 18.17 -5.47 15.78
CA SER A 239 19.41 -5.98 15.21
C SER A 239 20.23 -4.93 14.45
N HIS A 240 19.65 -3.76 14.16
CA HIS A 240 20.30 -2.62 13.51
C HIS A 240 20.47 -1.40 14.43
N ALA A 241 20.38 -1.61 15.74
CA ALA A 241 20.55 -0.56 16.75
C ALA A 241 22.00 -0.04 16.85
#